data_55c382209cef7a40cddc480a2a6ca12d
#
_entry.id   55c382209cef7a40cddc480a2a6ca12d
#
_cell.length_a   1.000
_cell.length_b   1.000
_cell.length_c   1.000
_cell.angle_alpha   90.00
_cell.angle_beta   90.00
_cell.angle_gamma   90.00
#
_symmetry.space_group_name_H-M   'P 1'
#
loop_
_entity.id
_entity.type
_entity.pdbx_description
1 polymer ?
#
loop_
_entity_poly.entity_id
_entity_poly.type
_entity_poly.pdbx_seq_one_letter_code
_entity_poly.pdbx_strand_id
1 'polypeptide(L)'
;MIQFINVSKAYKQHNVLENINLSINEGELVVLIGPSGCGKTTLLKMINRLIDPTAGQILINGTDIIAQDPIELRRNMGYVIQQTGLFVHMTVRENIEIVPHLAKLPQDEIVERTVKLMEMVGLPQEFLDRYPNHLSGGQQQRIGVARAFAMDPGIILMDEPFSALDPITRSQLQDELVNLQAKLRKTIVFVTHDMDEAVKIADRICILHSGDILQYDTPENILKNPADGFVSEFVGSKRIWSSPELIKAKDIMIRTPKITYPDVPMLKCIEKMRIENVDSLLVVDENEHLLGIIRARSIHAAPDKSEPVYTVMKPAQATADPNENIVALL
;
A
#
# COMPACT_ATOMS: atom_id res chain seq x y z
N MET A 1 -10.91 -12.22 -8.92
CA MET A 1 -9.47 -12.43 -9.15
C MET A 1 -9.12 -12.08 -10.60
N ILE A 2 -8.03 -11.32 -10.83
CA ILE A 2 -7.52 -10.97 -12.18
C ILE A 2 -6.20 -11.69 -12.39
N GLN A 3 -6.03 -12.36 -13.54
CA GLN A 3 -4.79 -13.09 -13.84
C GLN A 3 -4.27 -12.70 -15.24
N PHE A 4 -3.02 -12.35 -15.31
CA PHE A 4 -2.26 -12.18 -16.54
C PHE A 4 -1.38 -13.42 -16.73
N ILE A 5 -1.47 -14.07 -17.89
CA ILE A 5 -0.72 -15.29 -18.22
C ILE A 5 0.04 -15.05 -19.48
N ASN A 6 1.37 -14.88 -19.37
CA ASN A 6 2.31 -14.63 -20.45
C ASN A 6 1.86 -13.48 -21.38
N VAL A 7 1.31 -12.42 -20.79
CA VAL A 7 0.73 -11.30 -21.54
C VAL A 7 1.82 -10.40 -22.10
N SER A 8 1.75 -10.15 -23.40
CA SER A 8 2.64 -9.21 -24.09
C SER A 8 1.84 -8.19 -24.87
N LYS A 9 2.39 -6.97 -25.00
CA LYS A 9 1.82 -5.90 -25.81
C LYS A 9 2.89 -5.21 -26.63
N ALA A 10 2.71 -5.25 -27.95
CA ALA A 10 3.53 -4.53 -28.92
C ALA A 10 2.70 -3.52 -29.70
N TYR A 11 3.31 -2.39 -30.03
CA TYR A 11 2.82 -1.42 -31.01
C TYR A 11 3.80 -1.34 -32.16
N LYS A 12 3.41 -1.83 -33.34
CA LYS A 12 4.29 -1.99 -34.50
C LYS A 12 5.53 -2.81 -34.14
N GLN A 13 6.70 -2.18 -34.03
CA GLN A 13 7.99 -2.84 -33.75
C GLN A 13 8.47 -2.58 -32.28
N HIS A 14 7.67 -1.90 -31.48
CA HIS A 14 8.04 -1.56 -30.10
C HIS A 14 7.24 -2.40 -29.10
N ASN A 15 7.94 -3.23 -28.34
CA ASN A 15 7.36 -3.97 -27.23
C ASN A 15 7.21 -3.03 -26.04
N VAL A 16 5.99 -2.95 -25.50
CA VAL A 16 5.66 -2.12 -24.33
C VAL A 16 5.56 -2.98 -23.09
N LEU A 17 5.09 -4.23 -23.25
CA LEU A 17 5.00 -5.22 -22.18
C LEU A 17 5.44 -6.57 -22.73
N GLU A 18 6.24 -7.32 -21.95
CA GLU A 18 6.78 -8.61 -22.34
C GLU A 18 6.50 -9.67 -21.28
N ASN A 19 5.84 -10.76 -21.67
CA ASN A 19 5.62 -11.96 -20.87
C ASN A 19 5.13 -11.68 -19.42
N ILE A 20 4.21 -10.75 -19.26
CA ILE A 20 3.67 -10.35 -17.95
C ILE A 20 2.87 -11.51 -17.35
N ASN A 21 3.27 -11.91 -16.14
CA ASN A 21 2.58 -12.87 -15.30
C ASN A 21 2.26 -12.19 -13.96
N LEU A 22 0.97 -11.97 -13.68
CA LEU A 22 0.51 -11.26 -12.50
C LEU A 22 -0.83 -11.84 -12.05
N SER A 23 -0.98 -12.05 -10.75
CA SER A 23 -2.26 -12.46 -10.14
C SER A 23 -2.66 -11.46 -9.07
N ILE A 24 -3.84 -10.88 -9.23
CA ILE A 24 -4.45 -9.92 -8.30
C ILE A 24 -5.63 -10.62 -7.66
N ASN A 25 -5.63 -10.75 -6.34
CA ASN A 25 -6.70 -11.40 -5.61
C ASN A 25 -7.94 -10.50 -5.51
N GLU A 26 -9.07 -11.13 -5.27
CA GLU A 26 -10.30 -10.41 -5.01
C GLU A 26 -10.20 -9.61 -3.70
N GLY A 27 -10.68 -8.37 -3.73
CA GLY A 27 -10.67 -7.49 -2.57
C GLY A 27 -9.32 -6.83 -2.26
N GLU A 28 -8.27 -7.03 -3.06
CA GLU A 28 -6.97 -6.36 -2.91
C GLU A 28 -6.94 -5.00 -3.62
N LEU A 29 -6.26 -4.03 -3.01
CA LEU A 29 -5.81 -2.81 -3.66
C LEU A 29 -4.36 -3.01 -4.12
N VAL A 30 -4.18 -3.16 -5.43
CA VAL A 30 -2.87 -3.34 -6.05
C VAL A 30 -2.44 -2.06 -6.76
N VAL A 31 -1.26 -1.57 -6.41
CA VAL A 31 -0.67 -0.40 -7.06
C VAL A 31 0.34 -0.83 -8.11
N LEU A 32 0.17 -0.36 -9.35
CA LEU A 32 1.13 -0.47 -10.44
C LEU A 32 2.01 0.79 -10.44
N ILE A 33 3.32 0.63 -10.24
CA ILE A 33 4.24 1.76 -10.17
C ILE A 33 5.49 1.51 -11.03
N GLY A 34 6.16 2.57 -11.44
CA GLY A 34 7.38 2.53 -12.23
C GLY A 34 7.60 3.81 -13.04
N PRO A 35 8.71 3.95 -13.76
CA PRO A 35 9.01 5.12 -14.58
C PRO A 35 7.95 5.40 -15.65
N SER A 36 7.93 6.63 -16.17
CA SER A 36 7.06 6.97 -17.30
C SER A 36 7.37 6.09 -18.51
N GLY A 37 6.32 5.61 -19.18
CA GLY A 37 6.46 4.76 -20.38
C GLY A 37 6.73 3.27 -20.13
N CYS A 38 6.86 2.80 -18.88
CA CYS A 38 7.12 1.38 -18.58
C CYS A 38 5.91 0.44 -18.78
N GLY A 39 4.73 0.94 -19.19
CA GLY A 39 3.59 0.10 -19.54
C GLY A 39 2.43 0.06 -18.52
N LYS A 40 2.48 0.80 -17.39
CA LYS A 40 1.44 0.79 -16.33
C LYS A 40 0.03 1.03 -16.87
N THR A 41 -0.19 2.15 -17.54
CA THR A 41 -1.49 2.51 -18.14
C THR A 41 -1.90 1.53 -19.23
N THR A 42 -0.95 0.96 -19.97
CA THR A 42 -1.24 -0.09 -20.96
C THR A 42 -1.74 -1.36 -20.28
N LEU A 43 -1.07 -1.80 -19.20
CA LEU A 43 -1.48 -2.96 -18.41
C LEU A 43 -2.89 -2.74 -17.82
N LEU A 44 -3.14 -1.55 -17.25
CA LEU A 44 -4.45 -1.18 -16.70
C LEU A 44 -5.54 -1.24 -17.78
N LYS A 45 -5.29 -0.64 -18.98
CA LYS A 45 -6.26 -0.59 -20.07
C LYS A 45 -6.51 -1.92 -20.75
N MET A 46 -5.65 -2.91 -20.57
CA MET A 46 -5.91 -4.27 -21.03
C MET A 46 -6.94 -4.99 -20.17
N ILE A 47 -7.02 -4.71 -18.86
CA ILE A 47 -8.01 -5.35 -17.97
C ILE A 47 -9.44 -5.10 -18.45
N ASN A 48 -9.75 -3.88 -18.89
CA ASN A 48 -11.08 -3.52 -19.38
C ASN A 48 -11.21 -3.60 -20.92
N ARG A 49 -10.26 -4.24 -21.60
CA ARG A 49 -10.22 -4.37 -23.07
C ARG A 49 -10.35 -3.04 -23.82
N LEU A 50 -9.86 -1.91 -23.28
CA LEU A 50 -9.62 -0.72 -24.08
C LEU A 50 -8.43 -0.92 -25.01
N ILE A 51 -7.54 -1.83 -24.65
CA ILE A 51 -6.40 -2.29 -25.45
C ILE A 51 -6.39 -3.81 -25.37
N ASP A 52 -6.37 -4.49 -26.52
CA ASP A 52 -6.21 -5.95 -26.54
C ASP A 52 -4.72 -6.33 -26.41
N PRO A 53 -4.39 -7.43 -25.72
CA PRO A 53 -3.04 -7.97 -25.67
C PRO A 53 -2.61 -8.44 -27.08
N THR A 54 -1.29 -8.43 -27.36
CA THR A 54 -0.73 -8.98 -28.59
C THR A 54 -0.51 -10.50 -28.48
N ALA A 55 -0.21 -10.97 -27.25
CA ALA A 55 -0.06 -12.39 -26.94
C ALA A 55 -0.42 -12.61 -25.45
N GLY A 56 -0.65 -13.87 -25.08
CA GLY A 56 -1.05 -14.28 -23.74
C GLY A 56 -2.54 -14.12 -23.50
N GLN A 57 -2.96 -14.30 -22.25
CA GLN A 57 -4.36 -14.28 -21.82
C GLN A 57 -4.54 -13.45 -20.54
N ILE A 58 -5.68 -12.77 -20.44
CA ILE A 58 -6.11 -12.09 -19.21
C ILE A 58 -7.42 -12.72 -18.77
N LEU A 59 -7.42 -13.31 -17.58
CA LEU A 59 -8.59 -13.94 -17.01
C LEU A 59 -9.18 -13.08 -15.89
N ILE A 60 -10.49 -12.95 -15.86
CA ILE A 60 -11.25 -12.36 -14.76
C ILE A 60 -12.19 -13.42 -14.23
N ASN A 61 -12.00 -13.79 -12.97
CA ASN A 61 -12.72 -14.89 -12.32
C ASN A 61 -12.69 -16.19 -13.14
N GLY A 62 -11.52 -16.50 -13.75
CA GLY A 62 -11.30 -17.67 -14.57
C GLY A 62 -11.81 -17.59 -16.01
N THR A 63 -12.47 -16.50 -16.41
CA THR A 63 -12.99 -16.29 -17.78
C THR A 63 -12.08 -15.33 -18.55
N ASP A 64 -11.66 -15.73 -19.76
CA ASP A 64 -10.85 -14.88 -20.63
C ASP A 64 -11.66 -13.64 -21.05
N ILE A 65 -11.04 -12.46 -20.90
CA ILE A 65 -11.68 -11.19 -21.29
C ILE A 65 -12.01 -11.12 -22.77
N ILE A 66 -11.25 -11.83 -23.63
CA ILE A 66 -11.49 -11.85 -25.07
C ILE A 66 -12.79 -12.59 -25.42
N ALA A 67 -13.18 -13.58 -24.60
CA ALA A 67 -14.42 -14.33 -24.76
C ALA A 67 -15.67 -13.58 -24.28
N GLN A 68 -15.50 -12.47 -23.54
CA GLN A 68 -16.60 -11.68 -23.00
C GLN A 68 -17.02 -10.55 -23.97
N ASP A 69 -18.30 -10.15 -23.92
CA ASP A 69 -18.73 -8.93 -24.59
C ASP A 69 -18.04 -7.70 -23.98
N PRO A 70 -17.34 -6.87 -24.76
CA PRO A 70 -16.54 -5.76 -24.23
C PRO A 70 -17.40 -4.65 -23.60
N ILE A 71 -18.67 -4.51 -23.99
CA ILE A 71 -19.58 -3.53 -23.42
C ILE A 71 -19.99 -3.98 -22.03
N GLU A 72 -20.41 -5.22 -21.88
CA GLU A 72 -20.78 -5.81 -20.59
C GLU A 72 -19.57 -5.84 -19.64
N LEU A 73 -18.40 -6.23 -20.12
CA LEU A 73 -17.16 -6.22 -19.34
C LEU A 73 -16.89 -4.82 -18.76
N ARG A 74 -16.96 -3.78 -19.58
CA ARG A 74 -16.69 -2.40 -19.15
C ARG A 74 -17.77 -1.82 -18.24
N ARG A 75 -19.05 -2.18 -18.43
CA ARG A 75 -20.14 -1.76 -17.54
C ARG A 75 -20.01 -2.33 -16.13
N ASN A 76 -19.40 -3.52 -16.02
CA ASN A 76 -19.17 -4.20 -14.73
C ASN A 76 -17.84 -3.79 -14.06
N MET A 77 -17.13 -2.78 -14.61
CA MET A 77 -15.90 -2.22 -14.04
C MET A 77 -16.04 -0.72 -13.81
N GLY A 78 -15.52 -0.25 -12.68
CA GLY A 78 -15.30 1.17 -12.46
C GLY A 78 -14.01 1.62 -13.13
N TYR A 79 -14.00 2.79 -13.75
CA TYR A 79 -12.78 3.35 -14.32
C TYR A 79 -12.65 4.84 -14.02
N VAL A 80 -11.60 5.18 -13.28
CA VAL A 80 -11.19 6.56 -12.98
C VAL A 80 -9.97 6.88 -13.84
N ILE A 81 -10.11 7.83 -14.75
CA ILE A 81 -9.03 8.25 -15.64
C ILE A 81 -8.20 9.39 -15.03
N GLN A 82 -6.97 9.58 -15.51
CA GLN A 82 -6.00 10.57 -15.02
C GLN A 82 -6.54 12.00 -14.94
N GLN A 83 -7.30 12.44 -15.95
CA GLN A 83 -8.12 13.66 -15.85
C GLN A 83 -9.51 13.24 -15.40
N THR A 84 -10.20 14.07 -14.61
CA THR A 84 -11.51 13.72 -14.02
C THR A 84 -12.53 13.15 -15.03
N GLY A 85 -12.34 13.46 -16.32
CA GLY A 85 -13.14 12.93 -17.43
C GLY A 85 -14.64 13.11 -17.25
N LEU A 86 -15.04 14.11 -16.46
CA LEU A 86 -16.43 14.49 -16.31
C LEU A 86 -16.92 15.18 -17.59
N PHE A 87 -18.15 14.88 -17.97
CA PHE A 87 -18.82 15.57 -19.07
C PHE A 87 -19.20 16.95 -18.59
N VAL A 88 -18.50 17.98 -19.07
CA VAL A 88 -18.63 19.37 -18.61
C VAL A 88 -20.01 20.00 -18.92
N HIS A 89 -20.73 19.44 -19.89
CA HIS A 89 -22.07 19.84 -20.29
C HIS A 89 -23.19 19.10 -19.55
N MET A 90 -22.82 18.17 -18.66
CA MET A 90 -23.73 17.42 -17.80
C MET A 90 -23.56 17.86 -16.35
N THR A 91 -24.64 17.82 -15.59
CA THR A 91 -24.60 18.02 -14.13
C THR A 91 -23.83 16.89 -13.42
N VAL A 92 -23.54 17.06 -12.15
CA VAL A 92 -22.97 16.01 -11.30
C VAL A 92 -23.85 14.76 -11.30
N ARG A 93 -25.16 14.94 -11.14
CA ARG A 93 -26.15 13.86 -11.22
C ARG A 93 -26.02 13.08 -12.50
N GLU A 94 -26.13 13.76 -13.64
CA GLU A 94 -26.03 13.13 -14.96
C GLU A 94 -24.70 12.42 -15.18
N ASN A 95 -23.58 12.96 -14.68
CA ASN A 95 -22.28 12.32 -14.74
C ASN A 95 -22.22 11.00 -13.96
N ILE A 96 -22.84 10.92 -12.77
CA ILE A 96 -22.90 9.71 -11.96
C ILE A 96 -23.86 8.69 -12.59
N GLU A 97 -25.01 9.14 -13.04
CA GLU A 97 -26.13 8.29 -13.49
C GLU A 97 -26.00 7.77 -14.92
N ILE A 98 -25.02 8.26 -15.72
CA ILE A 98 -24.88 7.90 -17.15
C ILE A 98 -24.77 6.40 -17.39
N VAL A 99 -23.94 5.68 -16.62
CA VAL A 99 -23.76 4.23 -16.80
C VAL A 99 -24.97 3.43 -16.32
N PRO A 100 -25.55 3.71 -15.14
CA PRO A 100 -26.83 3.17 -14.72
C PRO A 100 -27.96 3.33 -15.74
N HIS A 101 -28.11 4.50 -16.34
CA HIS A 101 -29.11 4.72 -17.41
C HIS A 101 -28.83 3.90 -18.67
N LEU A 102 -27.57 3.82 -19.10
CA LEU A 102 -27.17 2.96 -20.22
C LEU A 102 -27.38 1.48 -19.93
N ALA A 103 -27.27 1.06 -18.67
CA ALA A 103 -27.57 -0.29 -18.22
C ALA A 103 -29.09 -0.54 -18.01
N LYS A 104 -29.93 0.50 -18.19
CA LYS A 104 -31.40 0.47 -18.02
C LYS A 104 -31.84 0.05 -16.61
N LEU A 105 -31.13 0.49 -15.59
CA LEU A 105 -31.56 0.27 -14.21
C LEU A 105 -32.88 1.05 -13.94
N PRO A 106 -33.72 0.59 -13.00
CA PRO A 106 -34.91 1.32 -12.56
C PRO A 106 -34.53 2.70 -12.01
N GLN A 107 -35.35 3.71 -12.33
CA GLN A 107 -35.09 5.11 -11.96
C GLN A 107 -34.94 5.29 -10.43
N ASP A 108 -35.79 4.62 -9.66
CA ASP A 108 -35.77 4.70 -8.19
C ASP A 108 -34.46 4.17 -7.64
N GLU A 109 -33.93 3.07 -8.20
CA GLU A 109 -32.64 2.50 -7.84
C GLU A 109 -31.47 3.45 -8.19
N ILE A 110 -31.50 4.09 -9.36
CA ILE A 110 -30.50 5.05 -9.79
C ILE A 110 -30.45 6.23 -8.80
N VAL A 111 -31.59 6.79 -8.44
CA VAL A 111 -31.66 7.92 -7.50
C VAL A 111 -31.13 7.53 -6.12
N GLU A 112 -31.55 6.38 -5.60
CA GLU A 112 -31.07 5.89 -4.29
C GLU A 112 -29.55 5.68 -4.29
N ARG A 113 -29.01 5.04 -5.34
CA ARG A 113 -27.57 4.84 -5.50
C ARG A 113 -26.82 6.17 -5.58
N THR A 114 -27.30 7.11 -6.36
CA THR A 114 -26.68 8.43 -6.53
C THR A 114 -26.55 9.18 -5.21
N VAL A 115 -27.59 9.15 -4.37
CA VAL A 115 -27.55 9.75 -3.04
C VAL A 115 -26.48 9.07 -2.15
N LYS A 116 -26.49 7.73 -2.11
CA LYS A 116 -25.48 6.96 -1.34
C LYS A 116 -24.05 7.23 -1.82
N LEU A 117 -23.85 7.38 -3.14
CA LEU A 117 -22.55 7.70 -3.71
C LEU A 117 -22.06 9.09 -3.32
N MET A 118 -22.96 10.10 -3.28
CA MET A 118 -22.60 11.44 -2.78
C MET A 118 -22.17 11.41 -1.31
N GLU A 119 -22.88 10.68 -0.46
CA GLU A 119 -22.52 10.48 0.94
C GLU A 119 -21.16 9.74 1.06
N MET A 120 -20.95 8.69 0.25
CA MET A 120 -19.73 7.91 0.23
C MET A 120 -18.48 8.75 -0.09
N VAL A 121 -18.61 9.71 -1.04
CA VAL A 121 -17.51 10.61 -1.41
C VAL A 121 -17.49 11.92 -0.60
N GLY A 122 -18.30 12.03 0.44
CA GLY A 122 -18.32 13.16 1.36
C GLY A 122 -18.74 14.49 0.70
N LEU A 123 -19.63 14.44 -0.28
CA LEU A 123 -20.17 15.63 -0.95
C LEU A 123 -21.65 15.84 -0.66
N PRO A 124 -22.08 17.09 -0.37
CA PRO A 124 -23.47 17.41 -0.16
C PRO A 124 -24.34 17.12 -1.39
N GLN A 125 -25.57 16.64 -1.18
CA GLN A 125 -26.53 16.35 -2.26
C GLN A 125 -26.89 17.58 -3.10
N GLU A 126 -26.79 18.78 -2.54
CA GLU A 126 -27.00 20.04 -3.25
C GLU A 126 -26.04 20.25 -4.43
N PHE A 127 -24.94 19.47 -4.50
CA PHE A 127 -24.00 19.52 -5.62
C PHE A 127 -24.49 18.74 -6.83
N LEU A 128 -25.51 17.89 -6.69
CA LEU A 128 -26.03 17.06 -7.78
C LEU A 128 -26.48 17.88 -9.01
N ASP A 129 -27.02 19.08 -8.78
CA ASP A 129 -27.50 19.94 -9.85
C ASP A 129 -26.46 20.94 -10.35
N ARG A 130 -25.21 20.89 -9.80
CA ARG A 130 -24.10 21.72 -10.29
C ARG A 130 -23.41 21.07 -11.49
N TYR A 131 -22.76 21.91 -12.29
CA TYR A 131 -21.90 21.48 -13.38
C TYR A 131 -20.44 21.34 -12.91
N PRO A 132 -19.62 20.49 -13.56
CA PRO A 132 -18.22 20.27 -13.17
C PRO A 132 -17.39 21.55 -13.05
N ASN A 133 -17.61 22.55 -13.90
CA ASN A 133 -16.90 23.84 -13.86
C ASN A 133 -17.21 24.69 -12.61
N HIS A 134 -18.24 24.35 -11.85
CA HIS A 134 -18.57 24.98 -10.57
C HIS A 134 -17.93 24.29 -9.36
N LEU A 135 -17.08 23.27 -9.59
CA LEU A 135 -16.45 22.44 -8.58
C LEU A 135 -14.95 22.64 -8.56
N SER A 136 -14.34 22.51 -7.37
CA SER A 136 -12.88 22.41 -7.26
C SER A 136 -12.36 21.10 -7.89
N GLY A 137 -11.06 21.03 -8.22
CA GLY A 137 -10.44 19.82 -8.78
C GLY A 137 -10.65 18.59 -7.90
N GLY A 138 -10.51 18.73 -6.57
CA GLY A 138 -10.76 17.64 -5.63
C GLY A 138 -12.22 17.20 -5.60
N GLN A 139 -13.16 18.14 -5.69
CA GLN A 139 -14.60 17.81 -5.78
C GLN A 139 -14.91 17.08 -7.09
N GLN A 140 -14.36 17.55 -8.22
CA GLN A 140 -14.51 16.86 -9.50
C GLN A 140 -13.94 15.43 -9.43
N GLN A 141 -12.79 15.24 -8.75
CA GLN A 141 -12.18 13.93 -8.59
C GLN A 141 -13.08 12.99 -7.76
N ARG A 142 -13.67 13.48 -6.67
CA ARG A 142 -14.65 12.73 -5.86
C ARG A 142 -15.86 12.30 -6.71
N ILE A 143 -16.36 13.16 -7.59
CA ILE A 143 -17.44 12.80 -8.52
C ILE A 143 -16.99 11.73 -9.52
N GLY A 144 -15.75 11.83 -10.03
CA GLY A 144 -15.15 10.80 -10.88
C GLY A 144 -15.08 9.42 -10.19
N VAL A 145 -14.73 9.41 -8.90
CA VAL A 145 -14.78 8.20 -8.07
C VAL A 145 -16.23 7.73 -7.90
N ALA A 146 -17.17 8.60 -7.51
CA ALA A 146 -18.59 8.23 -7.37
C ALA A 146 -19.14 7.60 -8.65
N ARG A 147 -18.84 8.18 -9.82
CA ARG A 147 -19.22 7.62 -11.13
C ARG A 147 -18.64 6.21 -11.35
N ALA A 148 -17.40 5.98 -10.96
CA ALA A 148 -16.79 4.66 -11.10
C ALA A 148 -17.47 3.58 -10.23
N PHE A 149 -18.07 3.98 -9.11
CA PHE A 149 -18.84 3.10 -8.23
C PHE A 149 -20.33 2.98 -8.59
N ALA A 150 -20.84 3.73 -9.59
CA ALA A 150 -22.27 3.82 -9.87
C ALA A 150 -22.97 2.49 -10.17
N MET A 151 -22.25 1.54 -10.75
CA MET A 151 -22.73 0.18 -11.02
C MET A 151 -22.41 -0.83 -9.90
N ASP A 152 -21.85 -0.38 -8.79
CA ASP A 152 -21.33 -1.23 -7.70
C ASP A 152 -20.37 -2.34 -8.20
N PRO A 153 -19.35 -1.98 -9.02
CA PRO A 153 -18.49 -2.95 -9.67
C PRO A 153 -17.64 -3.74 -8.67
N GLY A 154 -17.30 -5.00 -9.01
CA GLY A 154 -16.34 -5.79 -8.26
C GLY A 154 -14.89 -5.36 -8.47
N ILE A 155 -14.60 -4.73 -9.62
CA ILE A 155 -13.26 -4.27 -10.02
C ILE A 155 -13.30 -2.79 -10.35
N ILE A 156 -12.31 -2.05 -9.82
CA ILE A 156 -12.15 -0.61 -10.08
C ILE A 156 -10.73 -0.36 -10.56
N LEU A 157 -10.61 0.31 -11.67
CA LEU A 157 -9.35 0.71 -12.30
C LEU A 157 -9.14 2.20 -12.10
N MET A 158 -7.97 2.63 -11.66
CA MET A 158 -7.64 4.02 -11.39
C MET A 158 -6.30 4.39 -12.06
N ASP A 159 -6.31 5.30 -13.00
CA ASP A 159 -5.13 5.75 -13.74
C ASP A 159 -4.69 7.13 -13.24
N GLU A 160 -3.69 7.17 -12.35
CA GLU A 160 -3.15 8.39 -11.71
C GLU A 160 -4.25 9.36 -11.17
N PRO A 161 -5.20 8.86 -10.37
CA PRO A 161 -6.39 9.65 -10.04
C PRO A 161 -6.09 10.92 -9.22
N PHE A 162 -4.96 10.99 -8.51
CA PHE A 162 -4.65 12.10 -7.60
C PHE A 162 -3.51 13.00 -8.10
N SER A 163 -3.00 12.79 -9.33
CA SER A 163 -1.82 13.49 -9.86
C SER A 163 -1.99 15.01 -9.98
N ALA A 164 -3.22 15.48 -10.23
CA ALA A 164 -3.53 16.91 -10.42
C ALA A 164 -3.94 17.64 -9.13
N LEU A 165 -3.87 16.98 -7.96
CA LEU A 165 -4.34 17.55 -6.70
C LEU A 165 -3.20 18.14 -5.88
N ASP A 166 -3.52 19.16 -5.08
CA ASP A 166 -2.62 19.67 -4.05
C ASP A 166 -2.33 18.61 -2.97
N PRO A 167 -1.20 18.71 -2.24
CA PRO A 167 -0.78 17.66 -1.30
C PRO A 167 -1.78 17.37 -0.18
N ILE A 168 -2.50 18.39 0.31
CA ILE A 168 -3.45 18.23 1.43
C ILE A 168 -4.69 17.46 0.95
N THR A 169 -5.29 17.90 -0.14
CA THR A 169 -6.45 17.24 -0.75
C THR A 169 -6.11 15.82 -1.17
N ARG A 170 -4.91 15.61 -1.74
CA ARG A 170 -4.41 14.28 -2.12
C ARG A 170 -4.36 13.34 -0.92
N SER A 171 -3.73 13.78 0.18
CA SER A 171 -3.63 12.95 1.40
C SER A 171 -5.00 12.57 1.96
N GLN A 172 -5.95 13.52 1.97
CA GLN A 172 -7.32 13.25 2.44
C GLN A 172 -8.03 12.20 1.56
N LEU A 173 -7.92 12.33 0.23
CA LEU A 173 -8.54 11.39 -0.70
C LEU A 173 -7.91 9.99 -0.65
N GLN A 174 -6.62 9.89 -0.39
CA GLN A 174 -5.94 8.61 -0.14
C GLN A 174 -6.50 7.93 1.11
N ASP A 175 -6.63 8.67 2.22
CA ASP A 175 -7.20 8.14 3.48
C ASP A 175 -8.65 7.69 3.29
N GLU A 176 -9.44 8.46 2.54
CA GLU A 176 -10.82 8.10 2.18
C GLU A 176 -10.86 6.83 1.31
N LEU A 177 -9.96 6.70 0.32
CA LEU A 177 -9.87 5.51 -0.53
C LEU A 177 -9.54 4.25 0.27
N VAL A 178 -8.57 4.33 1.19
CA VAL A 178 -8.20 3.23 2.09
C VAL A 178 -9.39 2.84 2.98
N ASN A 179 -10.06 3.83 3.58
CA ASN A 179 -11.24 3.58 4.41
C ASN A 179 -12.40 2.94 3.61
N LEU A 180 -12.60 3.40 2.37
CA LEU A 180 -13.61 2.87 1.48
C LEU A 180 -13.29 1.42 1.09
N GLN A 181 -12.03 1.15 0.73
CA GLN A 181 -11.54 -0.18 0.38
C GLN A 181 -11.73 -1.17 1.55
N ALA A 182 -11.38 -0.77 2.77
CA ALA A 182 -11.54 -1.60 3.96
C ALA A 182 -13.03 -1.99 4.21
N LYS A 183 -13.96 -1.07 3.88
CA LYS A 183 -15.40 -1.30 4.06
C LYS A 183 -16.02 -2.15 2.95
N LEU A 184 -15.68 -1.85 1.69
CA LEU A 184 -16.36 -2.43 0.52
C LEU A 184 -15.65 -3.66 -0.04
N ARG A 185 -14.39 -3.87 0.28
CA ARG A 185 -13.55 -4.99 -0.18
C ARG A 185 -13.57 -5.18 -1.71
N LYS A 186 -13.59 -4.07 -2.46
CA LYS A 186 -13.51 -4.09 -3.91
C LYS A 186 -12.08 -4.35 -4.37
N THR A 187 -11.92 -5.04 -5.51
CA THR A 187 -10.60 -5.17 -6.15
C THR A 187 -10.26 -3.87 -6.85
N ILE A 188 -9.18 -3.22 -6.43
CA ILE A 188 -8.74 -1.94 -7.01
C ILE A 188 -7.37 -2.13 -7.66
N VAL A 189 -7.25 -1.73 -8.92
CA VAL A 189 -5.96 -1.61 -9.60
C VAL A 189 -5.67 -0.14 -9.82
N PHE A 190 -4.64 0.34 -9.15
CA PHE A 190 -4.30 1.76 -9.07
C PHE A 190 -2.95 2.03 -9.73
N VAL A 191 -2.86 2.99 -10.61
CA VAL A 191 -1.61 3.42 -11.24
C VAL A 191 -1.15 4.72 -10.62
N THR A 192 0.12 4.78 -10.24
CA THR A 192 0.79 6.01 -9.82
C THR A 192 2.27 6.01 -10.23
N HIS A 193 2.91 7.16 -10.13
CA HIS A 193 4.35 7.33 -10.20
C HIS A 193 4.95 7.73 -8.84
N ASP A 194 4.12 7.90 -7.81
CA ASP A 194 4.51 8.32 -6.46
C ASP A 194 4.60 7.11 -5.53
N MET A 195 5.83 6.82 -5.05
CA MET A 195 6.08 5.68 -4.17
C MET A 195 5.48 5.88 -2.76
N ASP A 196 5.41 7.12 -2.27
CA ASP A 196 4.80 7.38 -0.95
C ASP A 196 3.30 7.12 -0.99
N GLU A 197 2.65 7.47 -2.13
CA GLU A 197 1.27 7.11 -2.39
C GLU A 197 1.09 5.58 -2.42
N ALA A 198 1.93 4.88 -3.19
CA ALA A 198 1.87 3.42 -3.29
C ALA A 198 2.02 2.73 -1.92
N VAL A 199 3.00 3.14 -1.12
CA VAL A 199 3.24 2.58 0.23
C VAL A 199 2.05 2.84 1.15
N LYS A 200 1.43 4.01 1.05
CA LYS A 200 0.31 4.42 1.92
C LYS A 200 -0.97 3.63 1.67
N ILE A 201 -1.29 3.35 0.39
CA ILE A 201 -2.63 2.85 0.04
C ILE A 201 -2.67 1.36 -0.33
N ALA A 202 -1.55 0.75 -0.74
CA ALA A 202 -1.55 -0.56 -1.35
C ALA A 202 -1.55 -1.72 -0.36
N ASP A 203 -2.33 -2.76 -0.65
CA ASP A 203 -2.11 -4.10 -0.08
C ASP A 203 -0.88 -4.75 -0.73
N ARG A 204 -0.70 -4.55 -2.05
CA ARG A 204 0.46 -5.02 -2.81
C ARG A 204 0.88 -3.99 -3.86
N ILE A 205 2.19 -3.91 -4.09
CA ILE A 205 2.78 -3.04 -5.09
C ILE A 205 3.42 -3.89 -6.19
N CYS A 206 3.13 -3.55 -7.44
CA CYS A 206 3.74 -4.13 -8.64
C CYS A 206 4.67 -3.09 -9.27
N ILE A 207 5.97 -3.33 -9.18
CA ILE A 207 6.98 -2.44 -9.77
C ILE A 207 7.27 -2.89 -11.20
N LEU A 208 6.95 -2.01 -12.16
CA LEU A 208 7.21 -2.22 -13.59
C LEU A 208 8.42 -1.40 -14.04
N HIS A 209 9.26 -2.00 -14.86
CA HIS A 209 10.37 -1.32 -15.52
C HIS A 209 10.60 -1.91 -16.92
N SER A 210 10.70 -1.06 -17.93
CA SER A 210 11.01 -1.46 -19.32
C SER A 210 10.14 -2.60 -19.89
N GLY A 211 8.88 -2.66 -19.47
CA GLY A 211 7.92 -3.67 -19.95
C GLY A 211 7.84 -4.95 -19.13
N ASP A 212 8.67 -5.10 -18.09
CA ASP A 212 8.71 -6.26 -17.20
C ASP A 212 8.24 -5.93 -15.78
N ILE A 213 7.79 -6.94 -15.02
CA ILE A 213 7.55 -6.84 -13.58
C ILE A 213 8.84 -7.23 -12.85
N LEU A 214 9.44 -6.26 -12.15
CA LEU A 214 10.64 -6.50 -11.35
C LEU A 214 10.33 -7.07 -9.97
N GLN A 215 9.27 -6.57 -9.34
CA GLN A 215 8.83 -7.07 -8.04
C GLN A 215 7.32 -6.87 -7.85
N TYR A 216 6.67 -7.85 -7.24
CA TYR A 216 5.27 -7.80 -6.84
C TYR A 216 5.11 -8.34 -5.43
N ASP A 217 4.94 -7.46 -4.46
CA ASP A 217 4.90 -7.84 -3.05
C ASP A 217 4.16 -6.80 -2.19
N THR A 218 4.09 -7.04 -0.87
CA THR A 218 3.59 -6.08 0.10
C THR A 218 4.52 -4.86 0.19
N PRO A 219 4.00 -3.67 0.55
CA PRO A 219 4.83 -2.48 0.78
C PRO A 219 5.98 -2.75 1.76
N GLU A 220 5.69 -3.45 2.86
CA GLU A 220 6.70 -3.82 3.88
C GLU A 220 7.87 -4.61 3.25
N ASN A 221 7.56 -5.63 2.44
CA ASN A 221 8.60 -6.50 1.87
C ASN A 221 9.40 -5.79 0.78
N ILE A 222 8.77 -4.95 -0.04
CA ILE A 222 9.46 -4.13 -1.05
C ILE A 222 10.45 -3.15 -0.41
N LEU A 223 10.06 -2.51 0.70
CA LEU A 223 10.93 -1.57 1.41
C LEU A 223 12.11 -2.26 2.11
N LYS A 224 11.89 -3.48 2.65
CA LYS A 224 12.92 -4.23 3.40
C LYS A 224 13.81 -5.08 2.52
N ASN A 225 13.26 -5.68 1.47
CA ASN A 225 13.90 -6.68 0.62
C ASN A 225 13.69 -6.32 -0.87
N PRO A 226 14.25 -5.21 -1.36
CA PRO A 226 14.16 -4.87 -2.79
C PRO A 226 14.83 -5.96 -3.63
N ALA A 227 14.16 -6.36 -4.73
CA ALA A 227 14.59 -7.49 -5.56
C ALA A 227 15.94 -7.27 -6.25
N ASP A 228 16.24 -6.03 -6.63
CA ASP A 228 17.48 -5.67 -7.31
C ASP A 228 17.93 -4.23 -7.01
N GLY A 229 19.04 -3.80 -7.64
CA GLY A 229 19.60 -2.47 -7.47
C GLY A 229 18.69 -1.36 -7.99
N PHE A 230 17.96 -1.58 -9.08
CA PHE A 230 16.99 -0.61 -9.62
C PHE A 230 15.83 -0.42 -8.64
N VAL A 231 15.24 -1.52 -8.15
CA VAL A 231 14.15 -1.44 -7.16
C VAL A 231 14.62 -0.72 -5.90
N SER A 232 15.82 -1.02 -5.41
CA SER A 232 16.41 -0.38 -4.22
C SER A 232 16.59 1.14 -4.42
N GLU A 233 17.06 1.58 -5.59
CA GLU A 233 17.23 3.00 -5.92
C GLU A 233 15.88 3.69 -6.12
N PHE A 234 14.96 3.06 -6.86
CA PHE A 234 13.62 3.57 -7.15
C PHE A 234 12.77 3.76 -5.90
N VAL A 235 12.83 2.80 -4.99
CA VAL A 235 12.15 2.85 -3.69
C VAL A 235 12.81 3.89 -2.78
N GLY A 236 14.13 3.99 -2.81
CA GLY A 236 14.92 4.86 -1.94
C GLY A 236 15.23 4.22 -0.59
N SER A 237 16.50 3.96 -0.33
CA SER A 237 17.01 3.23 0.84
C SER A 237 16.64 3.80 2.22
N LYS A 238 16.22 5.06 2.28
CA LYS A 238 15.81 5.73 3.54
C LYS A 238 14.29 5.77 3.76
N ARG A 239 13.48 5.38 2.76
CA ARG A 239 12.01 5.54 2.83
C ARG A 239 11.36 4.68 3.92
N ILE A 240 11.93 3.55 4.27
CA ILE A 240 11.44 2.73 5.38
C ILE A 240 11.36 3.54 6.69
N TRP A 241 12.30 4.47 6.91
CA TRP A 241 12.31 5.33 8.10
C TRP A 241 11.23 6.42 8.08
N SER A 242 10.65 6.69 6.91
CA SER A 242 9.51 7.62 6.76
C SER A 242 8.16 6.93 6.98
N SER A 243 8.17 5.59 7.12
CA SER A 243 6.99 4.77 7.37
C SER A 243 7.19 3.89 8.62
N PRO A 244 7.31 4.51 9.82
CA PRO A 244 7.64 3.79 11.05
C PRO A 244 6.62 2.71 11.42
N GLU A 245 5.39 2.82 10.92
CA GLU A 245 4.34 1.82 11.05
C GLU A 245 4.67 0.48 10.36
N LEU A 246 5.62 0.45 9.45
CA LEU A 246 6.11 -0.77 8.78
C LEU A 246 7.33 -1.39 9.46
N ILE A 247 7.92 -0.70 10.46
CA ILE A 247 9.09 -1.16 11.20
C ILE A 247 8.64 -1.96 12.42
N LYS A 248 9.14 -3.19 12.55
CA LYS A 248 8.88 -4.06 13.69
C LYS A 248 10.08 -4.09 14.64
N ALA A 249 9.85 -4.44 15.90
CA ALA A 249 10.92 -4.57 16.88
C ALA A 249 12.09 -5.44 16.39
N LYS A 250 11.80 -6.55 15.71
CA LYS A 250 12.82 -7.46 15.12
C LYS A 250 13.72 -6.83 14.07
N ASP A 251 13.29 -5.71 13.44
CA ASP A 251 14.05 -5.03 12.38
C ASP A 251 15.16 -4.15 12.97
N ILE A 252 14.97 -3.69 14.21
CA ILE A 252 15.88 -2.78 14.90
C ILE A 252 16.56 -3.39 16.14
N MET A 253 16.06 -4.54 16.63
CA MET A 253 16.63 -5.20 17.82
C MET A 253 18.05 -5.73 17.55
N ILE A 254 18.88 -5.67 18.58
CA ILE A 254 20.18 -6.34 18.58
C ILE A 254 19.93 -7.85 18.72
N ARG A 255 20.21 -8.63 17.68
CA ARG A 255 19.93 -10.08 17.64
C ARG A 255 20.84 -10.90 18.57
N THR A 256 22.04 -10.41 18.87
CA THR A 256 23.02 -11.06 19.75
C THR A 256 23.37 -10.11 20.88
N PRO A 257 22.46 -9.90 21.83
CA PRO A 257 22.72 -9.02 22.97
C PRO A 257 23.87 -9.62 23.83
N LYS A 258 24.60 -8.75 24.52
CA LYS A 258 25.64 -9.19 25.43
C LYS A 258 25.00 -9.56 26.77
N ILE A 259 25.18 -10.80 27.17
CA ILE A 259 24.57 -11.39 28.38
C ILE A 259 25.59 -11.58 29.49
N THR A 260 25.12 -11.76 30.71
CA THR A 260 25.88 -12.23 31.88
C THR A 260 24.98 -13.05 32.78
N TYR A 261 25.53 -13.71 33.79
CA TYR A 261 24.79 -14.53 34.74
C TYR A 261 24.74 -13.83 36.11
N PRO A 262 23.73 -14.14 36.96
CA PRO A 262 23.50 -13.46 38.24
C PRO A 262 24.70 -13.47 39.18
N ASP A 263 25.42 -14.58 39.23
CA ASP A 263 26.50 -14.84 40.19
C ASP A 263 27.87 -14.29 39.74
N VAL A 264 27.96 -13.70 38.55
CA VAL A 264 29.19 -13.12 38.03
C VAL A 264 29.57 -11.86 38.80
N PRO A 265 30.82 -11.72 39.30
CA PRO A 265 31.26 -10.48 39.98
C PRO A 265 31.17 -9.25 39.08
N MET A 266 30.79 -8.11 39.68
CA MET A 266 30.60 -6.83 38.97
C MET A 266 31.87 -6.39 38.20
N LEU A 267 33.09 -6.66 38.73
CA LEU A 267 34.34 -6.36 38.06
C LEU A 267 34.47 -7.06 36.72
N LYS A 268 34.09 -8.34 36.63
CA LYS A 268 34.11 -9.11 35.38
C LYS A 268 33.08 -8.55 34.37
N CYS A 269 31.97 -8.08 34.84
CA CYS A 269 30.97 -7.46 34.00
C CYS A 269 31.42 -6.11 33.41
N ILE A 270 32.14 -5.29 34.21
CA ILE A 270 32.75 -4.04 33.68
C ILE A 270 33.80 -4.38 32.61
N GLU A 271 34.67 -5.39 32.89
CA GLU A 271 35.67 -5.81 31.92
C GLU A 271 35.02 -6.30 30.61
N LYS A 272 33.98 -7.11 30.72
CA LYS A 272 33.18 -7.59 29.56
C LYS A 272 32.55 -6.39 28.80
N MET A 273 31.92 -5.44 29.50
CA MET A 273 31.34 -4.24 28.88
C MET A 273 32.39 -3.43 28.12
N ARG A 274 33.62 -3.32 28.68
CA ARG A 274 34.73 -2.60 28.04
C ARG A 274 35.22 -3.33 26.79
N ILE A 275 35.41 -4.66 26.87
CA ILE A 275 35.89 -5.48 25.73
C ILE A 275 34.85 -5.45 24.60
N GLU A 276 33.57 -5.60 24.94
CA GLU A 276 32.48 -5.69 23.98
C GLU A 276 31.97 -4.28 23.52
N ASN A 277 32.54 -3.21 24.07
CA ASN A 277 32.19 -1.81 23.80
C ASN A 277 30.68 -1.54 24.00
N VAL A 278 30.14 -2.01 25.12
CA VAL A 278 28.75 -1.80 25.54
C VAL A 278 28.69 -1.21 26.96
N ASP A 279 27.64 -0.50 27.27
CA ASP A 279 27.42 0.12 28.59
C ASP A 279 26.44 -0.65 29.49
N SER A 280 25.89 -1.74 28.97
CA SER A 280 24.91 -2.60 29.64
C SER A 280 25.04 -4.05 29.21
N LEU A 281 24.65 -4.97 30.14
CA LEU A 281 24.52 -6.41 29.85
C LEU A 281 23.13 -6.87 30.31
N LEU A 282 22.54 -7.80 29.58
CA LEU A 282 21.36 -8.53 30.03
C LEU A 282 21.79 -9.62 31.02
N VAL A 283 21.09 -9.75 32.13
CA VAL A 283 21.31 -10.83 33.09
C VAL A 283 20.29 -11.93 32.81
N VAL A 284 20.77 -13.14 32.54
CA VAL A 284 19.93 -14.28 32.18
C VAL A 284 20.21 -15.46 33.11
N ASP A 285 19.26 -16.40 33.24
CA ASP A 285 19.46 -17.68 33.92
C ASP A 285 20.16 -18.69 33.00
N GLU A 286 20.34 -19.93 33.51
CA GLU A 286 20.97 -21.03 32.75
C GLU A 286 20.16 -21.46 31.51
N ASN A 287 18.87 -21.13 31.45
CA ASN A 287 17.96 -21.39 30.34
C ASN A 287 17.82 -20.20 29.40
N GLU A 288 18.66 -19.18 29.55
CA GLU A 288 18.64 -17.91 28.81
C GLU A 288 17.36 -17.06 29.03
N HIS A 289 16.58 -17.28 30.09
CA HIS A 289 15.48 -16.40 30.45
C HIS A 289 16.01 -15.10 31.05
N LEU A 290 15.45 -13.98 30.60
CA LEU A 290 15.82 -12.64 31.06
C LEU A 290 15.41 -12.43 32.50
N LEU A 291 16.40 -12.24 33.41
CA LEU A 291 16.20 -11.89 34.81
C LEU A 291 16.22 -10.35 35.02
N GLY A 292 17.03 -9.64 34.25
CA GLY A 292 17.14 -8.20 34.39
C GLY A 292 18.24 -7.60 33.53
N ILE A 293 18.57 -6.34 33.80
CA ILE A 293 19.61 -5.58 33.12
C ILE A 293 20.56 -4.95 34.13
N ILE A 294 21.85 -4.95 33.82
CA ILE A 294 22.87 -4.24 34.56
C ILE A 294 23.52 -3.18 33.66
N ARG A 295 23.72 -1.99 34.21
CA ARG A 295 24.38 -0.87 33.49
C ARG A 295 25.69 -0.51 34.17
N ALA A 296 26.69 -0.08 33.41
CA ALA A 296 28.00 0.34 33.91
C ALA A 296 27.87 1.36 35.06
N ARG A 297 26.96 2.34 34.92
CA ARG A 297 26.70 3.33 35.97
C ARG A 297 26.24 2.75 37.30
N SER A 298 25.47 1.67 37.25
CA SER A 298 24.98 0.98 38.49
C SER A 298 26.13 0.28 39.20
N ILE A 299 27.03 -0.34 38.46
CA ILE A 299 28.25 -0.97 39.01
C ILE A 299 29.19 0.09 39.56
N HIS A 300 29.38 1.22 38.88
CA HIS A 300 30.24 2.30 39.37
C HIS A 300 29.77 2.88 40.71
N ALA A 301 28.45 2.91 40.92
CA ALA A 301 27.83 3.40 42.16
C ALA A 301 27.86 2.38 43.33
N ALA A 302 28.18 1.10 43.04
CA ALA A 302 28.23 0.05 44.06
C ALA A 302 29.46 0.25 44.98
N PRO A 303 29.31 0.06 46.31
CA PRO A 303 30.41 0.21 47.25
C PRO A 303 31.45 -0.88 47.15
N ASP A 304 31.03 -2.13 46.88
CA ASP A 304 31.91 -3.26 46.66
C ASP A 304 31.62 -3.89 45.29
N LYS A 305 32.62 -3.86 44.42
CA LYS A 305 32.56 -4.40 43.05
C LYS A 305 32.95 -5.86 42.94
N SER A 306 33.34 -6.48 44.03
CA SER A 306 33.60 -7.93 44.11
C SER A 306 32.31 -8.75 44.24
N GLU A 307 31.22 -8.09 44.66
CA GLU A 307 29.90 -8.70 44.79
C GLU A 307 29.31 -9.15 43.43
N PRO A 308 28.42 -10.16 43.47
CA PRO A 308 27.69 -10.62 42.29
C PRO A 308 26.75 -9.55 41.72
N VAL A 309 26.48 -9.59 40.39
CA VAL A 309 25.68 -8.58 39.69
C VAL A 309 24.21 -8.57 40.10
N TYR A 310 23.66 -9.68 40.63
CA TYR A 310 22.26 -9.73 41.06
C TYR A 310 21.95 -8.67 42.14
N THR A 311 22.96 -8.23 42.92
CA THR A 311 22.79 -7.22 43.99
C THR A 311 22.46 -5.82 43.46
N VAL A 312 22.86 -5.49 42.22
CA VAL A 312 22.66 -4.19 41.55
C VAL A 312 21.86 -4.27 40.23
N MET A 313 21.48 -5.47 39.87
CA MET A 313 20.61 -5.74 38.73
C MET A 313 19.26 -5.07 38.91
N LYS A 314 18.71 -4.52 37.82
CA LYS A 314 17.34 -4.00 37.78
C LYS A 314 16.49 -4.92 36.90
N PRO A 315 15.23 -5.18 37.28
CA PRO A 315 14.32 -5.91 36.43
C PRO A 315 14.13 -5.19 35.09
N ALA A 316 13.83 -5.93 34.02
CA ALA A 316 13.46 -5.34 32.76
C ALA A 316 12.14 -4.55 32.96
N GLN A 317 12.15 -3.29 32.58
CA GLN A 317 10.99 -2.39 32.76
C GLN A 317 9.89 -2.67 31.75
N ALA A 318 10.24 -3.08 30.56
CA ALA A 318 9.34 -3.43 29.47
C ALA A 318 9.97 -4.49 28.57
N THR A 319 9.13 -5.30 27.97
CA THR A 319 9.46 -6.24 26.92
C THR A 319 8.52 -6.02 25.74
N ALA A 320 9.00 -6.29 24.54
CA ALA A 320 8.21 -6.15 23.31
C ALA A 320 8.21 -7.46 22.53
N ASP A 321 7.12 -7.77 21.84
CA ASP A 321 7.11 -8.87 20.86
C ASP A 321 7.97 -8.47 19.64
N PRO A 322 8.80 -9.39 19.10
CA PRO A 322 9.61 -9.11 17.91
C PRO A 322 8.80 -8.60 16.71
N ASN A 323 7.52 -8.96 16.59
CA ASN A 323 6.65 -8.54 15.51
C ASN A 323 5.83 -7.28 15.85
N GLU A 324 5.96 -6.76 17.07
CA GLU A 324 5.30 -5.53 17.48
C GLU A 324 5.84 -4.33 16.70
N ASN A 325 4.92 -3.42 16.33
CA ASN A 325 5.25 -2.23 15.57
C ASN A 325 6.00 -1.21 16.45
N ILE A 326 7.03 -0.57 15.87
CA ILE A 326 7.87 0.40 16.61
C ILE A 326 7.05 1.60 17.13
N VAL A 327 6.00 2.01 16.44
CA VAL A 327 5.13 3.13 16.87
C VAL A 327 4.38 2.78 18.15
N ALA A 328 4.02 1.52 18.34
CA ALA A 328 3.37 1.04 19.56
C ALA A 328 4.33 0.95 20.76
N LEU A 329 5.65 0.97 20.52
CA LEU A 329 6.70 0.89 21.53
C LEU A 329 7.17 2.26 22.04
N LEU A 330 6.78 3.35 21.37
CA LEU A 330 7.13 4.73 21.73
C LEU A 330 6.04 5.36 22.58
#